data_da14d2d5ba8686267714aa20fd2946a1
#
_entry.id   da14d2d5ba8686267714aa20fd2946a1
#
_cell.length_a   1.000
_cell.length_b   1.000
_cell.length_c   1.000
_cell.angle_alpha   90.00
_cell.angle_beta   90.00
_cell.angle_gamma   90.00
#
_symmetry.space_group_name_H-M   'P 1'
#
loop_
_entity.id
_entity.type
_entity.pdbx_description
1 polymer ?
#
loop_
_entity_poly.entity_id
_entity_poly.type
_entity_poly.pdbx_seq_one_letter_code
_entity_poly.pdbx_strand_id
1 'polypeptide(L)'
;MNKRFKILIILSIILAVSWLAVSFFSQDKKTAEEIANKVFSYPLPPKTKLLEQGFDYGVGYGGGPWGSGGRPTLVVYKKLYSELSEKEVYEYYKESERVLESGFEIYFEGDEEINKTFDGKRTWYEGKTRENLHAKDNTGEPIEFIVQVRTEFTSAFGALARY
;
A
#
# COMPACT_ATOMS: atom_id res chain seq x y z
N MET A 1 14.57 47.93 14.57
CA MET A 1 14.31 46.56 15.10
C MET A 1 15.64 45.90 15.41
N ASN A 2 15.84 45.45 16.66
CA ASN A 2 17.11 44.91 17.16
C ASN A 2 17.46 43.61 16.42
N LYS A 3 18.76 43.41 16.07
CA LYS A 3 19.24 42.20 15.37
C LYS A 3 18.85 40.89 16.08
N ARG A 4 18.86 40.89 17.40
CA ARG A 4 18.45 39.75 18.22
C ARG A 4 16.93 39.43 18.04
N PHE A 5 16.11 40.45 17.91
CA PHE A 5 14.66 40.29 17.72
C PHE A 5 14.33 39.67 16.33
N LYS A 6 15.07 40.10 15.27
CA LYS A 6 14.94 39.49 13.94
C LYS A 6 15.30 38.00 13.95
N ILE A 7 16.37 37.64 14.66
CA ILE A 7 16.79 36.21 14.76
C ILE A 7 15.71 35.39 15.49
N LEU A 8 15.14 35.91 16.57
CA LEU A 8 14.07 35.21 17.28
C LEU A 8 12.83 34.99 16.41
N ILE A 9 12.43 35.96 15.60
CA ILE A 9 11.31 35.79 14.66
C ILE A 9 11.59 34.69 13.65
N ILE A 10 12.80 34.72 13.03
CA ILE A 10 13.18 33.69 12.05
C ILE A 10 13.18 32.29 12.67
N LEU A 11 13.74 32.12 13.85
CA LEU A 11 13.74 30.87 14.60
C LEU A 11 12.32 30.36 14.88
N SER A 12 11.42 31.25 15.31
CA SER A 12 10.02 30.92 15.59
C SER A 12 9.29 30.45 14.32
N ILE A 13 9.55 31.10 13.18
CA ILE A 13 8.95 30.70 11.90
C ILE A 13 9.48 29.32 11.48
N ILE A 14 10.79 29.06 11.58
CA ILE A 14 11.37 27.76 11.25
C ILE A 14 10.78 26.67 12.12
N LEU A 15 10.64 26.89 13.43
CA LEU A 15 10.03 25.93 14.35
C LEU A 15 8.58 25.65 14.01
N ALA A 16 7.79 26.69 13.70
CA ALA A 16 6.38 26.54 13.32
C ALA A 16 6.25 25.74 12.01
N VAL A 17 7.06 26.04 10.99
CA VAL A 17 7.03 25.31 9.73
C VAL A 17 7.46 23.85 9.92
N SER A 18 8.50 23.60 10.71
CA SER A 18 8.96 22.24 11.02
C SER A 18 7.90 21.45 11.76
N TRP A 19 7.24 22.05 12.73
CA TRP A 19 6.14 21.41 13.48
C TRP A 19 4.95 21.07 12.59
N LEU A 20 4.55 21.97 11.70
CA LEU A 20 3.50 21.71 10.70
C LEU A 20 3.88 20.55 9.79
N ALA A 21 5.10 20.55 9.24
CA ALA A 21 5.56 19.47 8.37
C ALA A 21 5.49 18.10 9.09
N VAL A 22 6.02 18.01 10.32
CA VAL A 22 5.97 16.78 11.11
C VAL A 22 4.52 16.35 11.38
N SER A 23 3.61 17.28 11.66
CA SER A 23 2.19 16.97 11.88
C SER A 23 1.55 16.36 10.64
N PHE A 24 1.79 16.90 9.45
CA PHE A 24 1.23 16.37 8.20
C PHE A 24 1.78 14.97 7.88
N PHE A 25 3.09 14.76 7.98
CA PHE A 25 3.67 13.44 7.73
C PHE A 25 3.19 12.39 8.73
N SER A 26 3.00 12.76 9.99
CA SER A 26 2.47 11.83 10.99
C SER A 26 1.01 11.45 10.72
N GLN A 27 0.20 12.38 10.19
CA GLN A 27 -1.19 12.12 9.84
C GLN A 27 -1.31 11.19 8.62
N ASP A 28 -0.50 11.42 7.58
CA ASP A 28 -0.45 10.53 6.41
C ASP A 28 -0.04 9.12 6.80
N LYS A 29 0.97 8.98 7.67
CA LYS A 29 1.39 7.69 8.21
C LYS A 29 0.24 6.98 8.94
N LYS A 30 -0.45 7.69 9.82
CA LYS A 30 -1.58 7.15 10.57
C LYS A 30 -2.71 6.68 9.66
N THR A 31 -3.05 7.46 8.64
CA THR A 31 -4.06 7.07 7.63
C THR A 31 -3.63 5.81 6.87
N ALA A 32 -2.36 5.72 6.47
CA ALA A 32 -1.83 4.53 5.82
C ALA A 32 -1.88 3.29 6.72
N GLU A 33 -1.51 3.44 8.00
CA GLU A 33 -1.60 2.36 9.00
C GLU A 33 -3.05 1.90 9.24
N GLU A 34 -4.01 2.82 9.29
CA GLU A 34 -5.43 2.49 9.44
C GLU A 34 -5.97 1.67 8.26
N ILE A 35 -5.61 2.04 7.03
CA ILE A 35 -5.99 1.28 5.84
C ILE A 35 -5.29 -0.08 5.81
N ALA A 36 -3.98 -0.12 6.10
CA ALA A 36 -3.22 -1.35 6.16
C ALA A 36 -3.81 -2.33 7.19
N ASN A 37 -4.20 -1.84 8.36
CA ASN A 37 -4.82 -2.67 9.40
C ASN A 37 -6.16 -3.26 8.97
N LYS A 38 -6.95 -2.57 8.13
CA LYS A 38 -8.18 -3.14 7.55
C LYS A 38 -7.85 -4.34 6.65
N VAL A 39 -6.81 -4.23 5.81
CA VAL A 39 -6.34 -5.32 4.96
C VAL A 39 -5.77 -6.47 5.79
N PHE A 40 -4.97 -6.16 6.82
CA PHE A 40 -4.40 -7.18 7.71
C PHE A 40 -5.44 -7.93 8.53
N SER A 41 -6.51 -7.26 8.93
CA SER A 41 -7.63 -7.88 9.66
C SER A 41 -8.57 -8.67 8.77
N TYR A 42 -8.47 -8.53 7.44
CA TYR A 42 -9.28 -9.33 6.53
C TYR A 42 -8.99 -10.82 6.71
N PRO A 43 -10.01 -11.66 6.89
CA PRO A 43 -9.83 -13.07 7.19
C PRO A 43 -9.07 -13.79 6.08
N LEU A 44 -8.30 -14.79 6.46
CA LEU A 44 -7.60 -15.65 5.51
C LEU A 44 -8.56 -16.73 4.98
N PRO A 45 -8.34 -17.21 3.74
CA PRO A 45 -9.04 -18.39 3.25
C PRO A 45 -8.83 -19.61 4.21
N PRO A 46 -9.76 -20.57 4.27
CA PRO A 46 -9.53 -21.79 5.03
C PRO A 46 -8.25 -22.48 4.57
N LYS A 47 -7.63 -23.26 5.45
CA LYS A 47 -6.37 -23.99 5.16
C LYS A 47 -5.22 -23.11 4.66
N THR A 48 -5.22 -21.83 5.01
CA THR A 48 -4.22 -20.85 4.57
C THR A 48 -3.43 -20.32 5.76
N LYS A 49 -2.11 -20.16 5.59
CA LYS A 49 -1.17 -19.62 6.58
C LYS A 49 -0.54 -18.34 6.06
N LEU A 50 -0.39 -17.37 6.95
CA LEU A 50 0.36 -16.14 6.69
C LEU A 50 1.85 -16.44 6.77
N LEU A 51 2.61 -16.12 5.72
CA LEU A 51 4.07 -16.22 5.69
C LEU A 51 4.71 -14.86 5.99
N GLU A 52 4.23 -13.81 5.32
CA GLU A 52 4.74 -12.45 5.45
C GLU A 52 3.60 -11.46 5.22
N GLN A 53 3.67 -10.29 5.84
CA GLN A 53 2.80 -9.15 5.51
C GLN A 53 3.55 -7.85 5.70
N GLY A 54 3.14 -6.85 4.94
CA GLY A 54 3.73 -5.52 5.04
C GLY A 54 2.90 -4.48 4.30
N PHE A 55 3.25 -3.23 4.52
CA PHE A 55 2.73 -2.13 3.73
C PHE A 55 3.82 -1.09 3.49
N ASP A 56 3.65 -0.34 2.41
CA ASP A 56 4.47 0.82 2.09
C ASP A 56 3.57 1.95 1.58
N TYR A 57 3.92 3.18 1.90
CA TYR A 57 3.18 4.34 1.44
C TYR A 57 4.14 5.47 1.06
N GLY A 58 3.75 6.25 0.07
CA GLY A 58 4.57 7.36 -0.39
C GLY A 58 3.92 8.14 -1.53
N VAL A 59 4.53 9.27 -1.87
CA VAL A 59 4.17 10.06 -3.03
C VAL A 59 5.14 9.68 -4.14
N GLY A 60 4.74 8.87 -5.11
CA GLY A 60 5.76 8.48 -6.03
C GLY A 60 5.42 7.69 -7.28
N TYR A 61 4.17 7.40 -7.52
CA TYR A 61 3.83 6.67 -8.73
C TYR A 61 3.42 7.62 -9.85
N GLY A 62 4.38 8.13 -10.62
CA GLY A 62 4.09 8.76 -11.90
C GLY A 62 4.53 10.19 -12.13
N GLY A 63 5.41 10.74 -11.33
CA GLY A 63 5.94 12.05 -11.65
C GLY A 63 7.11 12.42 -10.75
N GLY A 64 8.24 12.80 -11.32
CA GLY A 64 9.33 13.39 -10.56
C GLY A 64 8.89 14.65 -9.78
N PRO A 65 9.80 15.28 -9.02
CA PRO A 65 9.49 16.41 -8.12
C PRO A 65 8.78 17.59 -8.79
N TRP A 66 8.72 17.61 -10.11
CA TRP A 66 8.04 18.61 -10.94
C TRP A 66 6.97 18.00 -11.85
N GLY A 67 6.67 16.71 -11.71
CA GLY A 67 5.62 16.02 -12.47
C GLY A 67 4.24 16.36 -11.93
N SER A 68 3.28 16.53 -12.83
CA SER A 68 1.89 16.78 -12.49
C SER A 68 1.28 15.62 -11.73
N GLY A 69 1.20 15.73 -10.40
CA GLY A 69 0.25 15.00 -9.60
C GLY A 69 0.60 13.58 -9.21
N GLY A 70 1.74 13.34 -8.57
CA GLY A 70 1.91 12.13 -7.75
C GLY A 70 0.85 12.12 -6.65
N ARG A 71 -0.07 11.15 -6.67
CA ARG A 71 -1.02 10.96 -5.59
C ARG A 71 -0.39 10.07 -4.53
N PRO A 72 -0.62 10.33 -3.25
CA PRO A 72 -0.20 9.43 -2.20
C PRO A 72 -0.79 8.05 -2.45
N THR A 73 0.06 7.06 -2.54
CA THR A 73 -0.30 5.68 -2.81
C THR A 73 0.12 4.81 -1.65
N LEU A 74 -0.75 3.92 -1.25
CA LEU A 74 -0.52 2.87 -0.27
C LEU A 74 -0.56 1.52 -0.96
N VAL A 75 0.41 0.69 -0.64
CA VAL A 75 0.44 -0.73 -1.03
C VAL A 75 0.47 -1.56 0.23
N VAL A 76 -0.43 -2.51 0.34
CA VAL A 76 -0.50 -3.47 1.45
C VAL A 76 -0.48 -4.87 0.86
N TYR A 77 0.35 -5.77 1.40
CA TYR A 77 0.45 -7.13 0.90
C TYR A 77 0.48 -8.17 2.01
N LYS A 78 0.01 -9.36 1.67
CA LYS A 78 0.20 -10.60 2.43
C LYS A 78 0.78 -11.66 1.51
N LYS A 79 1.86 -12.30 1.92
CA LYS A 79 2.37 -13.54 1.30
C LYS A 79 1.80 -14.71 2.08
N LEU A 80 1.16 -15.64 1.37
CA LEU A 80 0.34 -16.69 1.93
C LEU A 80 0.74 -18.05 1.37
N TYR A 81 0.55 -19.08 2.18
CA TYR A 81 0.66 -20.49 1.78
C TYR A 81 -0.69 -21.15 2.01
N SER A 82 -1.19 -21.90 1.04
CA SER A 82 -2.51 -22.54 1.13
C SER A 82 -2.51 -23.96 0.58
N GLU A 83 -3.38 -24.80 1.15
CA GLU A 83 -3.73 -26.11 0.62
C GLU A 83 -4.93 -26.06 -0.34
N LEU A 84 -5.46 -24.87 -0.60
CA LEU A 84 -6.50 -24.63 -1.60
C LEU A 84 -5.86 -24.55 -2.99
N SER A 85 -6.66 -24.83 -4.03
CA SER A 85 -6.27 -24.57 -5.40
C SER A 85 -6.24 -23.06 -5.71
N GLU A 86 -5.54 -22.65 -6.76
CA GLU A 86 -5.52 -21.26 -7.25
C GLU A 86 -6.95 -20.74 -7.47
N LYS A 87 -7.83 -21.59 -8.03
CA LYS A 87 -9.21 -21.28 -8.32
C LYS A 87 -10.03 -21.00 -7.05
N GLU A 88 -9.88 -21.83 -6.02
CA GLU A 88 -10.58 -21.64 -4.74
C GLU A 88 -10.11 -20.36 -4.04
N VAL A 89 -8.80 -20.06 -4.09
CA VAL A 89 -8.24 -18.82 -3.57
C VAL A 89 -8.81 -17.61 -4.31
N TYR A 90 -8.85 -17.67 -5.64
CA TYR A 90 -9.39 -16.60 -6.46
C TYR A 90 -10.87 -16.33 -6.14
N GLU A 91 -11.69 -17.37 -6.09
CA GLU A 91 -13.13 -17.22 -5.77
C GLU A 91 -13.35 -16.64 -4.37
N TYR A 92 -12.51 -17.01 -3.39
CA TYR A 92 -12.58 -16.46 -2.04
C TYR A 92 -12.38 -14.94 -2.04
N TYR A 93 -11.36 -14.45 -2.74
CA TYR A 93 -11.06 -13.01 -2.76
C TYR A 93 -11.96 -12.22 -3.70
N LYS A 94 -12.50 -12.82 -4.75
CA LYS A 94 -13.49 -12.19 -5.63
C LYS A 94 -14.74 -11.74 -4.88
N GLU A 95 -15.21 -12.53 -3.94
CA GLU A 95 -16.34 -12.12 -3.10
C GLU A 95 -16.03 -10.92 -2.21
N SER A 96 -14.76 -10.72 -1.91
CA SER A 96 -14.26 -9.64 -1.05
C SER A 96 -14.13 -8.27 -1.74
N GLU A 97 -14.20 -8.18 -3.05
CA GLU A 97 -14.16 -6.92 -3.80
C GLU A 97 -15.23 -5.92 -3.32
N ARG A 98 -16.30 -6.42 -2.72
CA ARG A 98 -17.36 -5.60 -2.13
C ARG A 98 -16.97 -4.92 -0.82
N VAL A 99 -15.87 -5.34 -0.19
CA VAL A 99 -15.44 -4.86 1.14
C VAL A 99 -14.35 -3.80 1.04
N LEU A 100 -13.54 -3.88 -0.02
CA LEU A 100 -12.46 -2.93 -0.29
C LEU A 100 -12.70 -2.31 -1.67
N GLU A 101 -12.83 -0.99 -1.73
CA GLU A 101 -13.11 -0.23 -2.97
C GLU A 101 -12.10 -0.48 -4.09
N SER A 102 -10.86 -0.87 -3.75
CA SER A 102 -9.77 -1.11 -4.69
C SER A 102 -9.59 -2.56 -5.13
N GLY A 103 -10.34 -3.52 -4.56
CA GLY A 103 -10.17 -4.93 -4.86
C GLY A 103 -8.84 -5.53 -4.41
N PHE A 104 -8.67 -6.84 -4.57
CA PHE A 104 -7.42 -7.54 -4.33
C PHE A 104 -6.74 -7.92 -5.64
N GLU A 105 -5.44 -7.66 -5.72
CA GLU A 105 -4.55 -8.21 -6.75
C GLU A 105 -3.97 -9.51 -6.22
N ILE A 106 -4.05 -10.60 -6.99
CA ILE A 106 -3.57 -11.92 -6.59
C ILE A 106 -2.49 -12.38 -7.56
N TYR A 107 -1.36 -12.79 -7.03
CA TYR A 107 -0.20 -13.29 -7.77
C TYR A 107 0.14 -14.68 -7.26
N PHE A 108 0.09 -15.69 -8.12
CA PHE A 108 0.45 -17.06 -7.79
C PHE A 108 1.93 -17.31 -8.08
N GLU A 109 2.51 -18.32 -7.42
CA GLU A 109 3.88 -18.73 -7.67
C GLU A 109 4.07 -19.14 -9.15
N GLY A 110 5.14 -18.63 -9.78
CA GLY A 110 5.42 -18.84 -11.20
C GLY A 110 4.76 -17.81 -12.13
N ASP A 111 3.98 -16.87 -11.63
CA ASP A 111 3.68 -15.66 -12.36
C ASP A 111 4.92 -14.75 -12.33
N GLU A 112 5.18 -14.03 -13.44
CA GLU A 112 6.31 -13.12 -13.48
C GLU A 112 6.13 -12.04 -12.40
N GLU A 113 6.80 -12.24 -11.27
CA GLU A 113 6.84 -11.26 -10.20
C GLU A 113 7.87 -10.19 -10.53
N ILE A 114 7.41 -9.00 -10.83
CA ILE A 114 8.27 -7.84 -10.90
C ILE A 114 8.20 -7.15 -9.55
N ASN A 115 9.25 -7.34 -8.73
CA ASN A 115 9.42 -6.57 -7.53
C ASN A 115 10.00 -5.21 -7.90
N LYS A 116 9.22 -4.17 -7.81
CA LYS A 116 9.76 -2.81 -7.89
C LYS A 116 10.28 -2.42 -6.52
N THR A 117 11.57 -2.06 -6.47
CA THR A 117 12.21 -1.58 -5.26
C THR A 117 12.56 -0.11 -5.43
N PHE A 118 12.23 0.70 -4.44
CA PHE A 118 12.73 2.06 -4.32
C PHE A 118 13.75 2.07 -3.18
N ASP A 119 14.96 2.53 -3.42
CA ASP A 119 16.08 2.55 -2.45
C ASP A 119 16.34 1.20 -1.77
N GLY A 120 16.23 0.09 -2.52
CA GLY A 120 16.47 -1.25 -2.01
C GLY A 120 15.36 -1.80 -1.12
N LYS A 121 14.24 -1.10 -0.97
CA LYS A 121 13.04 -1.58 -0.30
C LYS A 121 12.02 -2.04 -1.32
N ARG A 122 11.39 -3.17 -1.04
CA ARG A 122 10.26 -3.63 -1.83
C ARG A 122 9.09 -2.68 -1.60
N THR A 123 8.54 -2.11 -2.68
CA THR A 123 7.42 -1.19 -2.61
C THR A 123 6.12 -1.85 -3.01
N TRP A 124 6.13 -2.77 -3.99
CA TRP A 124 4.93 -3.53 -4.42
C TRP A 124 5.32 -4.75 -5.26
N TYR A 125 4.32 -5.62 -5.48
CA TYR A 125 4.40 -6.71 -6.44
C TYR A 125 3.74 -6.27 -7.74
N GLU A 126 4.32 -6.66 -8.86
CA GLU A 126 3.80 -6.41 -10.19
C GLU A 126 4.01 -7.67 -11.03
N GLY A 127 2.98 -8.14 -11.66
CA GLY A 127 3.03 -9.33 -12.50
C GLY A 127 1.77 -9.42 -13.35
N LYS A 128 1.60 -10.52 -14.05
CA LYS A 128 0.35 -10.82 -14.72
C LYS A 128 -0.62 -11.35 -13.68
N THR A 129 -1.58 -10.51 -13.29
CA THR A 129 -2.73 -11.01 -12.54
C THR A 129 -3.49 -12.00 -13.42
N ARG A 130 -3.69 -13.22 -12.93
CA ARG A 130 -4.50 -14.20 -13.66
C ARG A 130 -5.96 -13.88 -13.43
N GLU A 131 -6.71 -13.76 -14.53
CA GLU A 131 -8.15 -13.81 -14.46
C GLU A 131 -8.59 -15.21 -14.04
N ASN A 132 -9.79 -15.33 -13.47
CA ASN A 132 -10.37 -16.60 -13.00
C ASN A 132 -10.30 -17.74 -14.03
N LEU A 133 -10.40 -17.43 -15.33
CA LEU A 133 -10.33 -18.38 -16.43
C LEU A 133 -8.98 -19.11 -16.55
N HIS A 134 -7.93 -18.56 -15.96
CA HIS A 134 -6.57 -19.09 -16.03
C HIS A 134 -6.09 -19.66 -14.68
N ALA A 135 -6.87 -19.52 -13.63
CA ALA A 135 -6.55 -20.13 -12.34
C ALA A 135 -6.59 -21.66 -12.45
N LYS A 136 -5.52 -22.30 -11.99
CA LYS A 136 -5.41 -23.75 -12.07
C LYS A 136 -6.28 -24.44 -11.03
N ASP A 137 -6.88 -25.54 -11.44
CA ASP A 137 -7.58 -26.46 -10.55
C ASP A 137 -6.60 -27.54 -10.06
N ASN A 138 -5.55 -27.11 -9.36
CA ASN A 138 -4.46 -27.95 -8.87
C ASN A 138 -4.78 -28.49 -7.46
N THR A 139 -5.88 -29.18 -7.33
CA THR A 139 -6.29 -29.78 -6.05
C THR A 139 -5.24 -30.76 -5.52
N GLY A 140 -4.79 -30.54 -4.30
CA GLY A 140 -3.88 -31.44 -3.59
C GLY A 140 -2.42 -31.02 -3.57
N GLU A 141 -2.02 -30.00 -4.33
CA GLU A 141 -0.69 -29.39 -4.24
C GLU A 141 -0.79 -28.05 -3.51
N PRO A 142 0.00 -27.83 -2.44
CA PRO A 142 -0.01 -26.55 -1.77
C PRO A 142 0.57 -25.47 -2.66
N ILE A 143 0.05 -24.25 -2.53
CA ILE A 143 0.46 -23.09 -3.32
C ILE A 143 0.95 -21.96 -2.43
N GLU A 144 1.94 -21.20 -2.92
CA GLU A 144 2.27 -19.89 -2.39
C GLU A 144 1.69 -18.80 -3.30
N PHE A 145 1.17 -17.76 -2.69
CA PHE A 145 0.60 -16.65 -3.43
C PHE A 145 0.68 -15.35 -2.63
N ILE A 146 0.54 -14.25 -3.34
CA ILE A 146 0.55 -12.91 -2.78
C ILE A 146 -0.81 -12.28 -3.04
N VAL A 147 -1.36 -11.69 -2.00
CA VAL A 147 -2.55 -10.84 -2.08
C VAL A 147 -2.14 -9.43 -1.74
N GLN A 148 -2.39 -8.51 -2.67
CA GLN A 148 -2.00 -7.12 -2.56
C GLN A 148 -3.20 -6.20 -2.80
N VAL A 149 -3.22 -5.09 -2.09
CA VAL A 149 -4.14 -3.97 -2.33
C VAL A 149 -3.31 -2.74 -2.61
N ARG A 150 -3.58 -2.08 -3.73
CA ARG A 150 -3.04 -0.76 -4.05
C ARG A 150 -4.16 0.25 -4.03
N THR A 151 -4.01 1.28 -3.24
CA THR A 151 -5.01 2.34 -3.15
C THR A 151 -4.37 3.71 -3.06
N GLU A 152 -5.05 4.71 -3.57
CA GLU A 152 -4.68 6.10 -3.40
C GLU A 152 -5.42 6.67 -2.19
N PHE A 153 -4.76 7.55 -1.45
CA PHE A 153 -5.41 8.28 -0.37
C PHE A 153 -5.12 9.79 -0.48
N THR A 154 -5.98 10.60 0.12
CA THR A 154 -5.76 12.04 0.13
C THR A 154 -4.80 12.38 1.27
N SER A 155 -3.61 12.89 0.94
CA SER A 155 -2.69 13.35 1.99
C SER A 155 -3.26 14.57 2.71
N ALA A 156 -2.86 14.73 3.97
CA ALA A 156 -3.25 15.90 4.78
C ALA A 156 -2.81 17.22 4.12
N PHE A 157 -1.65 17.21 3.44
CA PHE A 157 -1.17 18.37 2.67
C PHE A 157 -1.99 18.59 1.40
N GLY A 158 -2.35 17.52 0.67
CA GLY A 158 -3.18 17.60 -0.53
C GLY A 158 -4.62 18.05 -0.23
N ALA A 159 -5.13 17.77 0.95
CA ALA A 159 -6.43 18.25 1.40
C ALA A 159 -6.45 19.78 1.57
N LEU A 160 -5.38 20.38 2.08
CA LEU A 160 -5.25 21.83 2.22
C LEU A 160 -5.09 22.57 0.89
N ALA A 161 -4.46 21.94 -0.10
CA ALA A 161 -4.23 22.57 -1.41
C ALA A 161 -5.50 22.63 -2.30
N ARG A 162 -6.61 22.04 -1.86
CA ARG A 162 -7.90 22.05 -2.57
C ARG A 162 -8.87 23.13 -2.10
N TYR A 163 -8.50 23.91 -1.08
CA TYR A 163 -9.21 25.10 -0.60
C TYR A 163 -8.44 26.38 -1.00
#